data_4fb8f6921dc523d273e451d10de439b6
#
_entry.id   4fb8f6921dc523d273e451d10de439b6
#
_cell.length_a   1.000
_cell.length_b   1.000
_cell.length_c   1.000
_cell.angle_alpha   90.00
_cell.angle_beta   90.00
_cell.angle_gamma   90.00
#
_symmetry.space_group_name_H-M   'P 1'
#
loop_
_entity.id
_entity.type
_entity.pdbx_description
1 polymer ?
#
loop_
_entity_poly.entity_id
_entity_poly.type
_entity_poly.pdbx_seq_one_letter_code
_entity_poly.pdbx_strand_id
1 'polypeptide(L)'
;LTLCVALSYGSRQEIVSAVKKAAALVKKGDLQAEDIDAKMFSEMLYTQAMPDPDLVIRTSGEQRISNYLLWQIAYSELFFTKTLWPDFNKDELTAIINDFKIRERRYGKN
;
A
#
# COMPACT_ATOMS: atom_id res chain seq x y z
N LEU A 1 -14.18 4.26 -11.42
CA LEU A 1 -12.74 4.48 -11.21
C LEU A 1 -12.53 5.61 -10.21
N THR A 2 -11.75 5.37 -9.18
CA THR A 2 -11.39 6.37 -8.18
C THR A 2 -9.89 6.66 -8.28
N LEU A 3 -9.54 7.93 -8.43
CA LEU A 3 -8.15 8.39 -8.40
C LEU A 3 -7.84 8.98 -7.01
N CYS A 4 -6.81 8.45 -6.36
CA CYS A 4 -6.28 9.00 -5.11
C CYS A 4 -4.87 9.53 -5.32
N VAL A 5 -4.61 10.76 -4.88
CA VAL A 5 -3.30 11.39 -5.00
C VAL A 5 -2.72 11.55 -3.60
N ALA A 6 -1.53 11.00 -3.40
CA ALA A 6 -0.80 11.12 -2.13
C ALA A 6 0.20 12.27 -2.24
N LEU A 7 0.02 13.29 -1.39
CA LEU A 7 0.92 14.44 -1.30
C LEU A 7 1.52 14.50 0.09
N SER A 8 2.83 14.74 0.17
CA SER A 8 3.55 14.83 1.45
C SER A 8 3.30 13.60 2.33
N TYR A 9 3.29 12.42 1.72
CA TYR A 9 2.95 11.16 2.35
C TYR A 9 4.20 10.38 2.75
N GLY A 10 4.16 9.73 3.92
CA GLY A 10 5.17 8.77 4.36
C GLY A 10 4.51 7.64 5.17
N SER A 11 4.83 6.40 4.84
CA SER A 11 4.19 5.24 5.45
C SER A 11 4.54 5.08 6.93
N ARG A 12 5.78 5.33 7.32
CA ARG A 12 6.17 5.28 8.73
C ARG A 12 5.35 6.25 9.58
N GLN A 13 5.13 7.46 9.09
CA GLN A 13 4.32 8.47 9.77
C GLN A 13 2.86 8.06 9.85
N GLU A 14 2.33 7.46 8.78
CA GLU A 14 0.96 6.92 8.77
C GLU A 14 0.80 5.81 9.81
N ILE A 15 1.75 4.88 9.87
CA ILE A 15 1.73 3.77 10.83
C ILE A 15 1.78 4.29 12.27
N VAL A 16 2.68 5.23 12.56
CA VAL A 16 2.77 5.84 13.90
C VAL A 16 1.48 6.57 14.26
N SER A 17 0.86 7.26 13.31
CA SER A 17 -0.45 7.89 13.50
C SER A 17 -1.52 6.86 13.87
N ALA A 18 -1.56 5.72 13.18
CA ALA A 18 -2.50 4.65 13.48
C ALA A 18 -2.25 4.03 14.87
N VAL A 19 -0.99 3.85 15.24
CA VAL A 19 -0.62 3.37 16.60
C VAL A 19 -1.14 4.33 17.67
N LYS A 20 -0.99 5.64 17.46
CA LYS A 20 -1.51 6.65 18.41
C LYS A 20 -3.02 6.62 18.52
N LYS A 21 -3.74 6.39 17.42
CA LYS A 21 -5.21 6.21 17.44
C LYS A 21 -5.61 4.98 18.27
N ALA A 22 -4.94 3.85 18.04
CA ALA A 22 -5.20 2.63 18.80
C ALA A 22 -4.92 2.82 20.28
N ALA A 23 -3.79 3.42 20.64
CA ALA A 23 -3.42 3.70 22.02
C ALA A 23 -4.43 4.62 22.72
N ALA A 24 -4.94 5.65 22.02
CA ALA A 24 -5.95 6.56 22.55
C ALA A 24 -7.26 5.83 22.84
N LEU A 25 -7.69 4.92 21.95
CA LEU A 25 -8.89 4.12 22.15
C LEU A 25 -8.74 3.16 23.35
N VAL A 26 -7.58 2.55 23.50
CA VAL A 26 -7.28 1.66 24.66
C VAL A 26 -7.31 2.47 25.96
N LYS A 27 -6.65 3.62 25.98
CA LYS A 27 -6.62 4.50 27.16
C LYS A 27 -8.03 4.97 27.57
N LYS A 28 -8.89 5.24 26.60
CA LYS A 28 -10.27 5.68 26.81
C LYS A 28 -11.20 4.53 27.25
N GLY A 29 -10.79 3.30 27.07
CA GLY A 29 -11.59 2.11 27.39
C GLY A 29 -12.49 1.64 26.25
N ASP A 30 -12.39 2.23 25.06
CA ASP A 30 -13.20 1.86 23.89
C ASP A 30 -12.63 0.66 23.12
N LEU A 31 -11.43 0.25 23.44
CA LEU A 31 -10.72 -0.86 22.78
C LEU A 31 -9.85 -1.59 23.79
N GLN A 32 -9.87 -2.93 23.76
CA GLN A 32 -8.92 -3.73 24.52
C GLN A 32 -7.69 -4.01 23.67
N ALA A 33 -6.50 -3.92 24.25
CA ALA A 33 -5.25 -4.16 23.52
C ALA A 33 -5.23 -5.56 22.86
N GLU A 34 -5.82 -6.56 23.52
CA GLU A 34 -5.89 -7.93 23.02
C GLU A 34 -6.75 -8.09 21.76
N ASP A 35 -7.64 -7.15 21.49
CA ASP A 35 -8.55 -7.18 20.35
C ASP A 35 -7.98 -6.49 19.12
N ILE A 36 -6.78 -5.91 19.23
CA ILE A 36 -6.10 -5.28 18.09
C ILE A 36 -5.54 -6.37 17.17
N ASP A 37 -6.03 -6.41 15.95
CA ASP A 37 -5.56 -7.31 14.91
C ASP A 37 -5.19 -6.55 13.62
N ALA A 38 -4.69 -7.27 12.62
CA ALA A 38 -4.25 -6.67 11.37
C ALA A 38 -5.40 -5.96 10.64
N LYS A 39 -6.60 -6.52 10.66
CA LYS A 39 -7.77 -5.92 10.02
C LYS A 39 -8.13 -4.59 10.68
N MET A 40 -8.21 -4.58 11.99
CA MET A 40 -8.52 -3.36 12.75
C MET A 40 -7.44 -2.30 12.54
N PHE A 41 -6.17 -2.68 12.53
CA PHE A 41 -5.07 -1.75 12.27
C PHE A 41 -5.17 -1.13 10.88
N SER A 42 -5.50 -1.93 9.86
CA SER A 42 -5.71 -1.44 8.49
C SER A 42 -6.81 -0.37 8.42
N GLU A 43 -7.86 -0.50 9.22
CA GLU A 43 -8.97 0.46 9.31
C GLU A 43 -8.56 1.79 9.97
N MET A 44 -7.40 1.84 10.63
CA MET A 44 -6.86 3.05 11.24
C MET A 44 -5.88 3.80 10.32
N LEU A 45 -5.55 3.23 9.18
CA LEU A 45 -4.67 3.85 8.17
C LEU A 45 -5.46 4.84 7.29
N TYR A 46 -4.74 5.71 6.58
CA TYR A 46 -5.35 6.70 5.68
C TYR A 46 -6.11 6.05 4.52
N THR A 47 -5.81 4.80 4.23
CA THR A 47 -6.44 4.01 3.16
C THR A 47 -7.61 3.16 3.65
N GLN A 48 -8.18 3.47 4.80
CA GLN A 48 -9.22 2.64 5.45
C GLN A 48 -10.42 2.27 4.57
N ALA A 49 -10.76 3.13 3.61
CA ALA A 49 -11.90 2.91 2.72
C ALA A 49 -11.51 2.29 1.37
N MET A 50 -10.25 1.89 1.23
CA MET A 50 -9.72 1.35 -0.03
C MET A 50 -9.17 -0.06 0.19
N PRO A 51 -9.29 -0.96 -0.80
CA PRO A 51 -8.60 -2.24 -0.75
C PRO A 51 -7.08 -2.04 -0.85
N ASP A 52 -6.32 -3.00 -0.35
CA ASP A 52 -4.88 -3.01 -0.56
C ASP A 52 -4.57 -3.10 -2.07
N PRO A 53 -3.51 -2.45 -2.53
CA PRO A 53 -3.18 -2.48 -3.96
C PRO A 53 -2.72 -3.88 -4.40
N ASP A 54 -3.21 -4.31 -5.54
CA ASP A 54 -2.77 -5.56 -6.17
C ASP A 54 -1.44 -5.40 -6.89
N LEU A 55 -1.20 -4.20 -7.42
CA LEU A 55 -0.07 -3.89 -8.28
C LEU A 55 0.52 -2.55 -7.90
N VAL A 56 1.84 -2.51 -7.74
CA VAL A 56 2.60 -1.27 -7.57
C VAL A 56 3.59 -1.14 -8.73
N ILE A 57 3.55 0.01 -9.39
CA ILE A 57 4.45 0.33 -10.50
C ILE A 57 5.33 1.50 -10.08
N ARG A 58 6.64 1.30 -10.12
CA ARG A 58 7.61 2.37 -9.89
C ARG A 58 8.37 2.68 -11.16
N THR A 59 8.31 3.94 -11.57
CA THR A 59 9.00 4.47 -12.75
C THR A 59 10.41 4.95 -12.41
N SER A 60 11.12 5.46 -13.42
CA SER A 60 12.43 6.15 -13.30
C SER A 60 13.61 5.24 -12.93
N GLY A 61 13.48 3.94 -13.10
CA GLY A 61 14.58 3.00 -12.85
C GLY A 61 14.92 2.79 -11.37
N GLU A 62 14.14 3.33 -10.47
CA GLU A 62 14.34 3.18 -9.03
C GLU A 62 13.76 1.85 -8.55
N GLN A 63 14.57 1.05 -7.86
CA GLN A 63 14.17 -0.27 -7.36
C GLN A 63 14.09 -0.26 -5.82
N ARG A 64 13.25 0.62 -5.29
CA ARG A 64 13.00 0.79 -3.85
C ARG A 64 11.60 1.29 -3.61
N ILE A 65 11.10 1.10 -2.42
CA ILE A 65 9.73 1.49 -2.02
C ILE A 65 9.70 2.91 -1.44
N SER A 66 10.78 3.34 -0.82
CA SER A 66 10.95 4.70 -0.30
C SER A 66 9.82 5.16 0.63
N ASN A 67 9.47 4.32 1.60
CA ASN A 67 8.48 4.66 2.62
C ASN A 67 7.06 4.88 2.06
N TYR A 68 6.73 4.16 0.97
CA TYR A 68 5.41 4.27 0.34
C TYR A 68 4.55 3.03 0.60
N LEU A 69 3.42 3.22 1.28
CA LEU A 69 2.39 2.21 1.55
C LEU A 69 2.95 0.89 2.11
N LEU A 70 3.93 0.95 3.05
CA LEU A 70 4.64 -0.25 3.54
C LEU A 70 3.71 -1.35 4.05
N TRP A 71 2.65 -0.98 4.75
CA TRP A 71 1.68 -1.94 5.26
C TRP A 71 0.82 -2.52 4.15
N GLN A 72 0.29 -1.64 3.30
CA GLN A 72 -0.72 -1.99 2.31
C GLN A 72 -0.17 -2.81 1.15
N ILE A 73 1.13 -2.69 0.83
CA ILE A 73 1.74 -3.40 -0.31
C ILE A 73 2.36 -4.75 0.07
N ALA A 74 2.09 -5.26 1.26
CA ALA A 74 2.70 -6.49 1.76
C ALA A 74 2.57 -7.68 0.80
N TYR A 75 1.49 -7.75 0.05
CA TYR A 75 1.24 -8.82 -0.94
C TYR A 75 1.06 -8.30 -2.36
N SER A 76 1.42 -7.04 -2.62
CA SER A 76 1.34 -6.47 -3.96
C SER A 76 2.41 -7.04 -4.88
N GLU A 77 2.06 -7.19 -6.15
CA GLU A 77 3.07 -7.40 -7.19
C GLU A 77 3.81 -6.09 -7.47
N LEU A 78 5.13 -6.15 -7.58
CA LEU A 78 5.98 -4.99 -7.80
C LEU A 78 6.53 -5.01 -9.22
N PHE A 79 6.38 -3.88 -9.93
CA PHE A 79 6.94 -3.68 -11.26
C PHE A 79 7.80 -2.42 -11.25
N PHE A 80 9.03 -2.55 -11.73
CA PHE A 80 9.95 -1.43 -11.86
C PHE A 80 10.24 -1.19 -13.33
N THR A 81 10.06 0.03 -13.78
CA THR A 81 10.37 0.43 -15.15
C THR A 81 11.38 1.56 -15.18
N LYS A 82 12.26 1.56 -16.19
CA LYS A 82 13.24 2.63 -16.41
C LYS A 82 12.59 3.89 -17.00
N THR A 83 11.40 3.79 -17.54
CA THR A 83 10.66 4.90 -18.14
C THR A 83 10.45 6.00 -17.12
N LEU A 84 10.76 7.23 -17.47
CA LEU A 84 10.47 8.39 -16.64
C LEU A 84 8.97 8.66 -16.60
N TRP A 85 8.49 9.19 -15.49
CA TRP A 85 7.05 9.40 -15.29
C TRP A 85 6.37 10.16 -16.45
N PRO A 86 6.94 11.26 -16.99
CA PRO A 86 6.29 11.95 -18.09
C PRO A 86 6.14 11.13 -19.38
N ASP A 87 6.99 10.11 -19.56
CA ASP A 87 6.99 9.24 -20.75
C ASP A 87 6.20 7.94 -20.53
N PHE A 88 5.72 7.69 -19.33
CA PHE A 88 4.92 6.51 -19.02
C PHE A 88 3.56 6.64 -19.68
N ASN A 89 3.21 5.68 -20.53
CA ASN A 89 2.02 5.78 -21.37
C ASN A 89 1.08 4.57 -21.19
N LYS A 90 -0.06 4.64 -21.86
CA LYS A 90 -1.09 3.60 -21.81
C LYS A 90 -0.59 2.25 -22.29
N ASP A 91 0.23 2.22 -23.32
CA ASP A 91 0.72 0.95 -23.89
C ASP A 91 1.63 0.22 -22.91
N GLU A 92 2.51 0.95 -22.23
CA GLU A 92 3.36 0.39 -21.18
C GLU A 92 2.54 -0.10 -20.00
N LEU A 93 1.56 0.68 -19.55
CA LEU A 93 0.64 0.28 -18.48
C LEU A 93 -0.10 -1.00 -18.85
N THR A 94 -0.62 -1.09 -20.07
CA THR A 94 -1.33 -2.29 -20.57
C THR A 94 -0.42 -3.51 -20.57
N ALA A 95 0.83 -3.36 -21.01
CA ALA A 95 1.80 -4.45 -21.00
C ALA A 95 2.08 -4.95 -19.57
N ILE A 96 2.24 -4.04 -18.60
CA ILE A 96 2.44 -4.39 -17.20
C ILE A 96 1.22 -5.12 -16.63
N ILE A 97 0.02 -4.63 -16.91
CA ILE A 97 -1.23 -5.27 -16.45
C ILE A 97 -1.36 -6.69 -17.04
N ASN A 98 -1.00 -6.89 -18.30
CA ASN A 98 -1.03 -8.21 -18.92
C ASN A 98 -0.01 -9.15 -18.28
N ASP A 99 1.19 -8.68 -17.97
CA ASP A 99 2.18 -9.46 -17.24
C ASP A 99 1.71 -9.78 -15.81
N PHE A 100 1.12 -8.81 -15.13
CA PHE A 100 0.52 -9.01 -13.80
C PHE A 100 -0.51 -10.14 -13.80
N LYS A 101 -1.38 -10.20 -14.82
CA LYS A 101 -2.43 -11.20 -14.90
C LYS A 101 -1.92 -12.64 -14.99
N ILE A 102 -0.73 -12.85 -15.51
CA ILE A 102 -0.14 -14.19 -15.64
C ILE A 102 0.76 -14.58 -14.48
N ARG A 103 1.07 -13.65 -13.55
CA ARG A 103 1.85 -13.96 -12.36
C ARG A 103 1.02 -14.72 -11.33
N GLU A 104 1.66 -15.71 -10.72
CA GLU A 104 1.06 -16.47 -9.63
C GLU A 104 1.22 -15.71 -8.30
N ARG A 105 0.11 -15.48 -7.62
CA ARG A 105 0.09 -14.81 -6.31
C ARG A 105 -0.11 -15.85 -5.21
N ARG A 106 0.82 -15.94 -4.28
CA ARG A 106 0.84 -16.97 -3.24
C ARG A 106 0.46 -16.45 -1.84
N TYR A 107 0.43 -15.16 -1.62
CA TYR A 107 0.10 -14.52 -0.34
C TYR A 107 0.88 -15.13 0.85
N GLY A 108 2.19 -15.38 0.65
CA GLY A 108 3.04 -15.99 1.66
C GLY A 108 2.90 -17.50 1.80
N LYS A 109 2.13 -18.15 0.95
CA LYS A 109 1.99 -19.63 0.91
C LYS A 109 2.98 -20.24 -0.09
N ASN A 110 3.55 -21.34 0.29
CA ASN A 110 4.47 -22.10 -0.59
C ASN A 110 3.73 -23.00 -1.58
#